data_6d21d3debf18b19fd917a7eccf4b4e8d
#
_entry.id   6d21d3debf18b19fd917a7eccf4b4e8d
#
_cell.length_a   1.000
_cell.length_b   1.000
_cell.length_c   1.000
_cell.angle_alpha   90.00
_cell.angle_beta   90.00
_cell.angle_gamma   90.00
#
_symmetry.space_group_name_H-M   'P 1'
#
loop_
_entity.id
_entity.type
_entity.pdbx_description
1 polymer ?
#
loop_
_entity_poly.entity_id
_entity_poly.type
_entity_poly.pdbx_seq_one_letter_code
_entity_poly.pdbx_strand_id
1 'polypeptide(L)'
;MRRELAVKASLCVKSHNCMQKVMLIGYLGRDPEVKYGQQGTAIAQFSVATSERWKDKDGKLQEHTEWFAVKTFGRRAGVVGEHLHKGSRVYLEGRKRTESWDDKQTGAKHYRDLVYIDRIEFLDSKGGGNCYREPAENAEDETTVTDQDAPF
;
A
#
# COMPACT_ATOMS: atom_id res chain seq x y z
N MET A 1 25.90 41.91 -12.39
CA MET A 1 24.44 41.97 -12.48
C MET A 1 23.92 40.69 -13.14
N ARG A 2 23.53 39.68 -12.36
CA ARG A 2 22.90 38.45 -12.87
C ARG A 2 21.40 38.58 -12.60
N ARG A 3 20.61 38.68 -13.68
CA ARG A 3 19.17 38.69 -13.61
C ARG A 3 18.68 37.29 -13.36
N GLU A 4 18.17 37.03 -12.16
CA GLU A 4 17.35 35.84 -11.87
C GLU A 4 16.06 35.92 -12.69
N LEU A 5 15.97 35.04 -13.68
CA LEU A 5 14.73 34.76 -14.37
C LEU A 5 13.90 33.83 -13.47
N ALA A 6 13.11 34.44 -12.59
CA ALA A 6 12.03 33.75 -11.93
C ALA A 6 10.99 33.38 -12.99
N VAL A 7 11.07 32.14 -13.47
CA VAL A 7 10.03 31.55 -14.31
C VAL A 7 8.81 31.31 -13.41
N LYS A 8 7.97 32.33 -13.31
CA LYS A 8 6.58 32.17 -12.85
C LYS A 8 5.88 31.34 -13.95
N ALA A 9 5.90 30.02 -13.80
CA ALA A 9 5.00 29.16 -14.52
C ALA A 9 3.57 29.39 -13.96
N SER A 10 2.97 30.48 -14.37
CA SER A 10 1.52 30.67 -14.26
C SER A 10 0.89 29.74 -15.31
N LEU A 11 0.82 28.46 -14.98
CA LEU A 11 -0.06 27.54 -15.70
C LEU A 11 -1.49 27.98 -15.38
N CYS A 12 -2.02 28.81 -16.28
CA CYS A 12 -3.46 29.02 -16.40
C CYS A 12 -4.09 27.69 -16.81
N VAL A 13 -4.36 26.82 -15.86
CA VAL A 13 -5.15 25.60 -16.04
C VAL A 13 -6.59 26.07 -16.27
N LYS A 14 -6.89 26.48 -17.51
CA LYS A 14 -8.28 26.56 -17.96
C LYS A 14 -8.89 25.19 -17.70
N SER A 15 -10.02 25.16 -17.02
CA SER A 15 -10.78 24.01 -16.54
C SER A 15 -10.89 22.85 -17.55
N HIS A 16 -9.81 22.10 -17.72
CA HIS A 16 -9.87 20.80 -18.37
C HIS A 16 -10.09 19.81 -17.23
N ASN A 17 -11.10 18.97 -17.38
CA ASN A 17 -11.37 17.86 -16.47
C ASN A 17 -10.19 16.89 -16.50
N CYS A 18 -9.14 17.20 -15.73
CA CYS A 18 -8.02 16.29 -15.54
C CYS A 18 -8.42 15.28 -14.46
N MET A 19 -8.42 14.00 -14.78
CA MET A 19 -8.73 12.92 -13.87
C MET A 19 -7.44 12.20 -13.47
N GLN A 20 -7.26 12.01 -12.17
CA GLN A 20 -6.23 11.14 -11.62
C GLN A 20 -6.91 10.01 -10.84
N LYS A 21 -6.59 8.77 -11.14
CA LYS A 21 -7.09 7.60 -10.42
C LYS A 21 -5.94 6.63 -10.14
N VAL A 22 -5.86 6.16 -8.91
CA VAL A 22 -4.93 5.14 -8.45
C VAL A 22 -5.77 3.95 -8.02
N MET A 23 -5.43 2.76 -8.49
CA MET A 23 -6.05 1.50 -8.12
C MET A 23 -4.96 0.60 -7.53
N LEU A 24 -5.21 0.04 -6.35
CA LEU A 24 -4.27 -0.81 -5.63
C LEU A 24 -4.98 -2.08 -5.18
N ILE A 25 -4.32 -3.22 -5.35
CA ILE A 25 -4.67 -4.47 -4.70
C ILE A 25 -3.47 -4.88 -3.88
N GLY A 26 -3.66 -5.10 -2.58
CA GLY A 26 -2.55 -5.43 -1.70
C GLY A 26 -3.00 -5.85 -0.32
N TYR A 27 -2.03 -6.00 0.57
CA TYR A 27 -2.23 -6.42 1.95
C TYR A 27 -1.92 -5.29 2.91
N LEU A 28 -2.68 -5.18 4.00
CA LEU A 28 -2.39 -4.24 5.06
C LEU A 28 -1.12 -4.66 5.81
N GLY A 29 -0.17 -3.74 5.94
CA GLY A 29 1.06 -3.98 6.69
C GLY A 29 0.92 -3.80 8.19
N ARG A 30 -0.10 -3.06 8.63
CA ARG A 30 -0.43 -2.81 10.04
C ARG A 30 -1.92 -2.52 10.20
N ASP A 31 -2.40 -2.59 11.43
CA ASP A 31 -3.76 -2.24 11.76
C ASP A 31 -4.05 -0.76 11.42
N PRO A 32 -5.26 -0.43 10.95
CA PRO A 32 -5.65 0.93 10.65
C PRO A 32 -5.68 1.81 11.91
N GLU A 33 -5.03 2.97 11.85
CA GLU A 33 -5.15 4.00 12.90
C GLU A 33 -6.36 4.87 12.63
N VAL A 34 -7.37 4.80 13.48
CA VAL A 34 -8.55 5.67 13.41
C VAL A 34 -8.42 6.83 14.38
N LYS A 35 -8.51 8.03 13.88
CA LYS A 35 -8.52 9.28 14.67
C LYS A 35 -9.79 10.07 14.37
N TYR A 36 -10.27 10.81 15.34
CA TYR A 36 -11.43 11.68 15.18
C TYR A 36 -10.97 13.13 15.11
N GLY A 37 -11.36 13.82 14.04
CA GLY A 37 -11.10 15.25 13.88
C GLY A 37 -11.98 16.13 14.79
N GLN A 38 -11.72 17.44 14.82
CA GLN A 38 -12.42 18.42 15.68
C GLN A 38 -13.96 18.43 15.48
N GLN A 39 -14.46 18.01 14.34
CA GLN A 39 -15.88 17.93 14.03
C GLN A 39 -16.45 16.49 14.15
N GLY A 40 -15.76 15.59 14.87
CA GLY A 40 -16.18 14.20 15.00
C GLY A 40 -16.03 13.34 13.72
N THR A 41 -15.43 13.89 12.67
CA THR A 41 -15.18 13.13 11.44
C THR A 41 -14.08 12.10 11.67
N ALA A 42 -14.40 10.82 11.49
CA ALA A 42 -13.42 9.75 11.59
C ALA A 42 -12.42 9.84 10.41
N ILE A 43 -11.14 9.63 10.72
CA ILE A 43 -10.04 9.60 9.74
C ILE A 43 -9.26 8.32 10.01
N ALA A 44 -9.18 7.42 9.02
CA ALA A 44 -8.36 6.23 9.12
C ALA A 44 -7.10 6.36 8.24
N GLN A 45 -5.97 5.95 8.80
CA GLN A 45 -4.68 5.89 8.12
C GLN A 45 -4.08 4.49 8.25
N PHE A 46 -3.61 3.94 7.16
CA PHE A 46 -2.94 2.65 7.12
C PHE A 46 -1.97 2.56 5.95
N SER A 47 -1.19 1.48 5.90
CA SER A 47 -0.26 1.20 4.79
C SER A 47 -0.69 -0.07 4.08
N VAL A 48 -0.57 -0.06 2.75
CA VAL A 48 -0.83 -1.21 1.89
C VAL A 48 0.42 -1.57 1.13
N ALA A 49 0.78 -2.85 1.20
CA ALA A 49 1.88 -3.45 0.44
C ALA A 49 1.36 -4.04 -0.85
N THR A 50 2.00 -3.70 -1.95
CA THR A 50 1.81 -4.33 -3.26
C THR A 50 3.11 -4.99 -3.67
N SER A 51 3.08 -6.30 -3.98
CA SER A 51 4.27 -7.04 -4.38
C SER A 51 4.18 -7.47 -5.83
N GLU A 52 5.26 -7.25 -6.55
CA GLU A 52 5.45 -7.68 -7.93
C GLU A 52 6.56 -8.72 -7.98
N ARG A 53 6.36 -9.76 -8.78
CA ARG A 53 7.34 -10.83 -9.00
C ARG A 53 7.61 -10.99 -10.48
N TRP A 54 8.88 -10.96 -10.86
CA TRP A 54 9.29 -11.19 -12.23
C TRP A 54 10.55 -12.03 -12.30
N LYS A 55 10.80 -12.63 -13.46
CA LYS A 55 12.06 -13.32 -13.74
C LYS A 55 13.03 -12.36 -14.42
N ASP A 56 14.24 -12.28 -13.90
CA ASP A 56 15.34 -11.56 -14.50
C ASP A 56 15.86 -12.29 -15.76
N LYS A 57 16.75 -11.64 -16.51
CA LYS A 57 17.38 -12.19 -17.73
C LYS A 57 18.12 -13.51 -17.48
N ASP A 58 18.62 -13.70 -16.27
CA ASP A 58 19.28 -14.91 -15.81
C ASP A 58 18.32 -16.00 -15.29
N GLY A 59 17.01 -15.81 -15.43
CA GLY A 59 15.97 -16.73 -14.97
C GLY A 59 15.70 -16.72 -13.46
N LYS A 60 16.39 -15.84 -12.70
CA LYS A 60 16.19 -15.68 -11.25
C LYS A 60 14.89 -14.94 -10.96
N LEU A 61 14.13 -15.45 -9.98
CA LEU A 61 12.93 -14.78 -9.50
C LEU A 61 13.31 -13.55 -8.67
N GLN A 62 12.83 -12.39 -9.06
CA GLN A 62 12.95 -11.13 -8.34
C GLN A 62 11.59 -10.77 -7.73
N GLU A 63 11.60 -10.19 -6.55
CA GLU A 63 10.40 -9.69 -5.87
C GLU A 63 10.66 -8.24 -5.42
N HIS A 64 9.70 -7.37 -5.70
CA HIS A 64 9.70 -6.00 -5.25
C HIS A 64 8.39 -5.68 -4.54
N THR A 65 8.48 -5.09 -3.36
CA THR A 65 7.31 -4.69 -2.58
C THR A 65 7.31 -3.19 -2.38
N GLU A 66 6.24 -2.54 -2.81
CA GLU A 66 6.01 -1.13 -2.58
C GLU A 66 4.96 -0.89 -1.49
N TRP A 67 5.19 0.15 -0.68
CA TRP A 67 4.33 0.55 0.41
C TRP A 67 3.63 1.86 0.12
N PHE A 68 2.31 1.80 0.07
CA PHE A 68 1.47 2.97 -0.13
C PHE A 68 0.86 3.41 1.19
N ALA A 69 1.08 4.67 1.56
CA ALA A 69 0.38 5.29 2.66
C ALA A 69 -1.01 5.73 2.20
N VAL A 70 -2.03 5.32 2.92
CA VAL A 70 -3.43 5.46 2.52
C VAL A 70 -4.22 6.19 3.59
N LYS A 71 -5.16 7.05 3.17
CA LYS A 71 -6.00 7.85 4.07
C LYS A 71 -7.46 7.84 3.60
N THR A 72 -8.37 7.61 4.53
CA THR A 72 -9.82 7.67 4.26
C THR A 72 -10.54 8.43 5.36
N PHE A 73 -11.75 8.91 5.04
CA PHE A 73 -12.51 9.82 5.91
C PHE A 73 -13.95 9.37 6.09
N GLY A 74 -14.57 9.85 7.18
CA GLY A 74 -15.98 9.72 7.48
C GLY A 74 -16.41 8.27 7.69
N ARG A 75 -17.57 7.89 7.16
CA ARG A 75 -18.16 6.56 7.37
C ARG A 75 -17.22 5.41 6.96
N ARG A 76 -16.46 5.57 5.89
CA ARG A 76 -15.50 4.56 5.43
C ARG A 76 -14.37 4.34 6.43
N ALA A 77 -13.94 5.39 7.12
CA ALA A 77 -12.90 5.28 8.15
C ALA A 77 -13.36 4.41 9.34
N GLY A 78 -14.63 4.53 9.75
CA GLY A 78 -15.21 3.65 10.75
C GLY A 78 -15.23 2.19 10.31
N VAL A 79 -15.74 1.91 9.12
CA VAL A 79 -15.80 0.55 8.54
C VAL A 79 -14.40 -0.08 8.41
N VAL A 80 -13.42 0.72 8.00
CA VAL A 80 -12.01 0.28 7.90
C VAL A 80 -11.47 -0.10 9.28
N GLY A 81 -11.72 0.72 10.31
CA GLY A 81 -11.26 0.45 11.67
C GLY A 81 -11.91 -0.77 12.33
N GLU A 82 -13.15 -1.11 11.95
CA GLU A 82 -13.89 -2.24 12.52
C GLU A 82 -13.57 -3.58 11.84
N HIS A 83 -13.26 -3.56 10.54
CA HIS A 83 -13.19 -4.79 9.75
C HIS A 83 -11.79 -5.14 9.23
N LEU A 84 -10.87 -4.16 9.14
CA LEU A 84 -9.54 -4.41 8.62
C LEU A 84 -8.51 -4.56 9.71
N HIS A 85 -7.63 -5.55 9.52
CA HIS A 85 -6.49 -5.85 10.38
C HIS A 85 -5.22 -6.01 9.56
N LYS A 86 -4.08 -6.05 10.22
CA LYS A 86 -2.81 -6.41 9.59
C LYS A 86 -2.96 -7.71 8.81
N GLY A 87 -2.55 -7.70 7.55
CA GLY A 87 -2.62 -8.85 6.65
C GLY A 87 -3.92 -8.96 5.85
N SER A 88 -4.95 -8.14 6.13
CA SER A 88 -6.17 -8.12 5.31
C SER A 88 -5.88 -7.71 3.88
N ARG A 89 -6.49 -8.42 2.92
CA ARG A 89 -6.39 -8.13 1.50
C ARG A 89 -7.48 -7.19 1.05
N VAL A 90 -7.09 -6.12 0.38
CA VAL A 90 -8.03 -5.06 -0.02
C VAL A 90 -7.82 -4.63 -1.47
N TYR A 91 -8.92 -4.19 -2.10
CA TYR A 91 -8.91 -3.39 -3.32
C TYR A 91 -9.26 -1.94 -2.97
N LEU A 92 -8.48 -1.01 -3.45
CA LEU A 92 -8.60 0.41 -3.19
C LEU A 92 -8.64 1.20 -4.49
N GLU A 93 -9.55 2.14 -4.57
CA GLU A 93 -9.54 3.18 -5.60
C GLU A 93 -9.46 4.55 -4.95
N GLY A 94 -8.64 5.41 -5.51
CA GLY A 94 -8.47 6.75 -4.95
C GLY A 94 -7.65 7.67 -5.82
N ARG A 95 -7.18 8.75 -5.20
CA ARG A 95 -6.35 9.77 -5.82
C ARG A 95 -5.09 10.00 -5.00
N LYS A 96 -3.95 10.11 -5.67
CA LYS A 96 -2.71 10.49 -5.03
C LYS A 96 -2.75 11.98 -4.66
N ARG A 97 -2.36 12.28 -3.43
CA ARG A 97 -2.16 13.65 -2.94
C ARG A 97 -0.87 13.73 -2.15
N THR A 98 -0.13 14.80 -2.36
CA THR A 98 1.04 15.12 -1.55
C THR A 98 0.60 16.08 -0.45
N GLU A 99 0.72 15.64 0.81
CA GLU A 99 0.58 16.52 1.99
C GLU A 99 1.94 17.15 2.28
N SER A 100 1.93 18.43 2.67
CA SER A 100 3.13 19.13 3.12
C SER A 100 2.87 19.78 4.47
N TRP A 101 3.88 19.75 5.34
CA TRP A 101 3.85 20.40 6.63
C TRP A 101 5.22 20.99 6.95
N ASP A 102 5.21 22.06 7.73
CA ASP A 102 6.43 22.69 8.21
C ASP A 102 6.78 22.11 9.58
N ASP A 103 8.02 21.66 9.74
CA ASP A 103 8.53 21.23 11.03
C ASP A 103 8.71 22.45 11.94
N LYS A 104 8.07 22.41 13.11
CA LYS A 104 8.09 23.53 14.07
C LYS A 104 9.47 23.75 14.72
N GLN A 105 10.35 22.75 14.69
CA GLN A 105 11.67 22.83 15.32
C GLN A 105 12.76 23.26 14.35
N THR A 106 12.72 22.73 13.12
CA THR A 106 13.75 22.96 12.11
C THR A 106 13.34 23.96 11.05
N GLY A 107 12.03 24.30 10.93
CA GLY A 107 11.50 25.10 9.84
C GLY A 107 11.56 24.42 8.46
N ALA A 108 11.99 23.17 8.40
CA ALA A 108 12.08 22.40 7.17
C ALA A 108 10.69 21.98 6.68
N LYS A 109 10.49 22.05 5.36
CA LYS A 109 9.25 21.60 4.74
C LYS A 109 9.32 20.14 4.40
N HIS A 110 8.40 19.35 4.99
CA HIS A 110 8.28 17.93 4.73
C HIS A 110 7.15 17.65 3.75
N TYR A 111 7.33 16.64 2.91
CA TYR A 111 6.34 16.18 1.94
C TYR A 111 6.08 14.69 2.13
N ARG A 112 4.83 14.29 2.03
CA ARG A 112 4.42 12.88 2.09
C ARG A 112 3.36 12.61 1.04
N ASP A 113 3.59 11.60 0.23
CA ASP A 113 2.61 11.12 -0.72
C ASP A 113 1.61 10.18 -0.03
N LEU A 114 0.32 10.43 -0.26
CA LEU A 114 -0.79 9.69 0.30
C LEU A 114 -1.80 9.36 -0.80
N VAL A 115 -2.43 8.22 -0.69
CA VAL A 115 -3.58 7.85 -1.52
C VAL A 115 -4.86 8.10 -0.71
N TYR A 116 -5.67 9.03 -1.19
CA TYR A 116 -6.99 9.34 -0.64
C TYR A 116 -8.01 8.40 -1.26
N ILE A 117 -8.66 7.57 -0.45
CA ILE A 117 -9.58 6.54 -0.92
C ILE A 117 -10.95 7.12 -1.26
N ASP A 118 -11.39 6.85 -2.48
CA ASP A 118 -12.76 7.10 -2.94
C ASP A 118 -13.64 5.82 -2.82
N ARG A 119 -13.03 4.62 -3.02
CA ARG A 119 -13.70 3.31 -2.93
C ARG A 119 -12.78 2.28 -2.29
N ILE A 120 -13.35 1.39 -1.48
CA ILE A 120 -12.65 0.26 -0.85
C ILE A 120 -13.53 -0.99 -0.95
N GLU A 121 -12.90 -2.12 -1.26
CA GLU A 121 -13.52 -3.44 -1.25
C GLU A 121 -12.62 -4.41 -0.47
N PHE A 122 -13.25 -5.23 0.37
CA PHE A 122 -12.58 -6.25 1.16
C PHE A 122 -12.50 -7.53 0.32
N LEU A 123 -11.29 -8.01 0.09
CA LEU A 123 -11.06 -9.21 -0.72
C LEU A 123 -10.79 -10.45 0.14
N ASP A 124 -10.85 -10.33 1.46
CA ASP A 124 -10.76 -11.46 2.35
C ASP A 124 -12.05 -12.27 2.26
N SER A 125 -11.96 -13.57 1.97
CA SER A 125 -13.10 -14.46 2.06
C SER A 125 -13.48 -14.66 3.53
N LYS A 126 -14.78 -14.55 3.85
CA LYS A 126 -15.32 -14.89 5.17
C LYS A 126 -15.01 -16.36 5.46
N GLY A 127 -13.98 -16.64 6.26
CA GLY A 127 -13.64 -18.00 6.71
C GLY A 127 -12.22 -18.49 6.46
N GLY A 128 -11.32 -17.67 5.91
CA GLY A 128 -9.94 -18.04 5.67
C GLY A 128 -8.99 -17.31 6.62
N GLY A 129 -8.57 -17.98 7.69
CA GLY A 129 -7.42 -17.52 8.49
C GLY A 129 -6.18 -17.38 7.61
N ASN A 130 -5.48 -16.31 7.86
CA ASN A 130 -4.06 -16.07 7.65
C ASN A 130 -3.38 -16.87 6.53
N CYS A 131 -3.51 -16.43 5.28
CA CYS A 131 -2.68 -16.92 4.18
C CYS A 131 -1.34 -16.17 4.08
N TYR A 132 -0.76 -15.76 5.18
CA TYR A 132 0.65 -15.41 5.22
C TYR A 132 1.44 -16.70 5.48
N ARG A 133 1.71 -17.46 4.41
CA ARG A 133 2.75 -18.46 4.43
C ARG A 133 4.08 -17.71 4.41
N GLU A 134 4.78 -17.69 5.53
CA GLU A 134 6.21 -17.42 5.53
C GLU A 134 6.87 -18.35 4.52
N PRO A 135 7.82 -17.87 3.70
CA PRO A 135 8.61 -18.77 2.87
C PRO A 135 9.32 -19.74 3.81
N ALA A 136 9.03 -21.02 3.65
CA ALA A 136 9.72 -22.08 4.37
C ALA A 136 11.21 -21.97 4.04
N GLU A 137 12.00 -21.55 5.03
CA GLU A 137 13.45 -21.76 5.01
C GLU A 137 13.68 -23.27 4.98
N ASN A 138 14.30 -23.70 3.87
CA ASN A 138 15.08 -24.93 3.74
C ASN A 138 14.56 -26.18 4.45
N ALA A 139 13.73 -26.95 3.74
CA ALA A 139 13.71 -28.39 3.92
C ALA A 139 14.80 -28.96 3.01
N GLU A 140 15.95 -29.27 3.57
CA GLU A 140 16.96 -30.11 2.93
C GLU A 140 16.34 -31.46 2.66
N ASP A 141 16.32 -31.81 1.39
CA ASP A 141 15.86 -33.08 0.84
C ASP A 141 16.86 -34.17 1.21
N GLU A 142 16.59 -34.91 2.28
CA GLU A 142 17.28 -36.14 2.62
C GLU A 142 16.52 -37.28 1.98
N THR A 143 16.78 -37.48 0.68
CA THR A 143 16.39 -38.71 -0.04
C THR A 143 17.30 -39.88 0.39
N THR A 144 16.89 -40.59 1.40
CA THR A 144 17.37 -41.96 1.60
C THR A 144 16.61 -42.91 0.67
N VAL A 145 17.25 -43.17 -0.45
CA VAL A 145 16.88 -44.30 -1.30
C VAL A 145 17.26 -45.59 -0.57
N THR A 146 16.30 -46.32 -0.05
CA THR A 146 16.45 -47.74 0.28
C THR A 146 15.86 -48.53 -0.86
N ASP A 147 16.80 -49.04 -1.65
CA ASP A 147 16.61 -50.11 -2.61
C ASP A 147 16.45 -51.42 -1.82
N GLN A 148 15.31 -52.08 -1.91
CA GLN A 148 15.19 -53.52 -1.71
C GLN A 148 13.82 -54.03 -2.14
N ASP A 149 13.92 -55.03 -3.06
CA ASP A 149 13.02 -56.14 -3.33
C ASP A 149 11.83 -55.92 -4.29
N ALA A 150 12.14 -56.21 -5.56
CA ALA A 150 11.22 -56.95 -6.41
C ALA A 150 11.34 -58.46 -6.12
N PRO A 151 10.25 -59.26 -6.12
CA PRO A 151 10.17 -60.35 -7.02
C PRO A 151 8.77 -60.59 -7.63
N PHE A 152 8.83 -61.06 -8.88
CA PHE A 152 7.83 -61.68 -9.76
C PHE A 152 6.91 -60.75 -10.55
#